data_f234d8368ea9186e340ad362d168f02e
#
_entry.id   f234d8368ea9186e340ad362d168f02e
#
_cell.length_a   1.000
_cell.length_b   1.000
_cell.length_c   1.000
_cell.angle_alpha   90.00
_cell.angle_beta   90.00
_cell.angle_gamma   90.00
#
_symmetry.space_group_name_H-M   'P 1'
#
loop_
_entity.id
_entity.type
_entity.pdbx_description
1 polymer ?
#
loop_
_entity_poly.entity_id
_entity_poly.type
_entity_poly.pdbx_seq_one_letter_code
_entity_poly.pdbx_strand_id
1 'polypeptide(L)'
;MSKPSRRPNREEIKRQRKEARNADKQLRQRMKAKGLVAPAGFSVSNGKSQYESVEEETQARLEAVTEEAKVLKANLPVLLKRLSKIPDPRNPKKIEHKLTVLMLYGILVFVYQMASRRQANDKMTNPIIIENLKLLFPELESMPHSDTLQRLLARIDVNEIEKAQIELVRSLIRKKKFMRYLIQGRYPIAIDGTQKMVRDYLWSEQWLERNIKVKKGKEPKKQYYVYVLEASLAFRNGMTIPLMSEFLNYSQGDTARHKQDCELKAFKRLAQRLKAEFKNLPIMLLLDGLYPNGPMMNICRKNRWDYMMVLQDDKLPNLWEEYNGLLKLLPENSYKMNWGKKRQHFQWVNEIEYHYDRYKKETVHVVVCQESWQEVDKRQPP
;
A
#
# COMPACT_ATOMS: atom_id res chain seq x y z
N MET A 1 2.15 40.05 2.67
CA MET A 1 2.80 38.72 2.64
C MET A 1 3.01 38.26 4.07
N SER A 2 2.20 37.33 4.57
CA SER A 2 2.37 36.75 5.91
C SER A 2 3.60 35.85 5.92
N LYS A 3 4.48 36.04 6.92
CA LYS A 3 5.66 35.19 7.13
C LYS A 3 5.21 33.72 7.23
N PRO A 4 5.90 32.77 6.55
CA PRO A 4 5.57 31.37 6.71
C PRO A 4 5.69 30.99 8.19
N SER A 5 4.65 30.36 8.75
CA SER A 5 4.64 29.98 10.15
C SER A 5 5.81 29.02 10.42
N ARG A 6 6.66 29.38 11.38
CA ARG A 6 7.83 28.57 11.79
C ARG A 6 7.36 27.19 12.21
N ARG A 7 8.02 26.17 11.70
CA ARG A 7 7.74 24.80 12.08
C ARG A 7 8.06 24.57 13.56
N PRO A 8 7.24 23.84 14.35
CA PRO A 8 7.47 23.63 15.76
C PRO A 8 8.81 22.91 16.00
N ASN A 9 9.52 23.29 17.07
CA ASN A 9 10.75 22.62 17.47
C ASN A 9 10.46 21.29 18.21
N ARG A 10 11.50 20.52 18.52
CA ARG A 10 11.39 19.19 19.14
C ARG A 10 10.65 19.20 20.49
N GLU A 11 10.84 20.24 21.30
CA GLU A 11 10.18 20.37 22.62
C GLU A 11 8.71 20.70 22.45
N GLU A 12 8.38 21.59 21.53
CA GLU A 12 7.03 21.96 21.20
C GLU A 12 6.25 20.75 20.64
N ILE A 13 6.89 19.93 19.80
CA ILE A 13 6.33 18.66 19.32
C ILE A 13 6.04 17.72 20.50
N LYS A 14 6.96 17.60 21.48
CA LYS A 14 6.74 16.77 22.68
C LYS A 14 5.57 17.26 23.50
N ARG A 15 5.45 18.58 23.70
CA ARG A 15 4.34 19.21 24.42
C ARG A 15 3.00 18.93 23.72
N GLN A 16 2.90 19.21 22.43
CA GLN A 16 1.70 18.96 21.63
C GLN A 16 1.26 17.49 21.68
N ARG A 17 2.22 16.55 21.61
CA ARG A 17 1.93 15.11 21.76
C ARG A 17 1.34 14.78 23.12
N LYS A 18 1.87 15.36 24.21
CA LYS A 18 1.37 15.12 25.58
C LYS A 18 -0.04 15.67 25.73
N GLU A 19 -0.30 16.88 25.26
CA GLU A 19 -1.61 17.53 25.29
C GLU A 19 -2.64 16.73 24.49
N ALA A 20 -2.30 16.30 23.27
CA ALA A 20 -3.20 15.50 22.44
C ALA A 20 -3.53 14.14 23.07
N ARG A 21 -2.55 13.46 23.69
CA ARG A 21 -2.82 12.19 24.39
C ARG A 21 -3.76 12.39 25.59
N ASN A 22 -3.62 13.49 26.31
CA ASN A 22 -4.51 13.80 27.41
C ASN A 22 -5.92 14.11 26.92
N ALA A 23 -6.05 14.88 25.85
CA ALA A 23 -7.35 15.18 25.23
C ALA A 23 -8.04 13.91 24.72
N ASP A 24 -7.33 13.01 24.01
CA ASP A 24 -7.83 11.71 23.59
C ASP A 24 -8.30 10.84 24.75
N LYS A 25 -7.53 10.82 25.84
CA LYS A 25 -7.90 10.08 27.05
C LYS A 25 -9.20 10.60 27.67
N GLN A 26 -9.32 11.92 27.79
CA GLN A 26 -10.54 12.57 28.30
C GLN A 26 -11.73 12.31 27.37
N LEU A 27 -11.56 12.39 26.06
CA LEU A 27 -12.60 12.12 25.08
C LEU A 27 -13.12 10.67 25.22
N ARG A 28 -12.22 9.69 25.29
CA ARG A 28 -12.57 8.28 25.47
C ARG A 28 -13.29 8.02 26.79
N GLN A 29 -12.89 8.70 27.88
CA GLN A 29 -13.59 8.60 29.16
C GLN A 29 -15.01 9.16 29.07
N ARG A 30 -15.19 10.33 28.41
CA ARG A 30 -16.53 10.93 28.17
C ARG A 30 -17.40 10.05 27.29
N MET A 31 -16.84 9.46 26.22
CA MET A 31 -17.56 8.51 25.36
C MET A 31 -18.00 7.27 26.14
N LYS A 32 -17.09 6.69 26.94
CA LYS A 32 -17.40 5.53 27.79
C LYS A 32 -18.48 5.85 28.82
N ALA A 33 -18.43 7.02 29.44
CA ALA A 33 -19.46 7.46 30.40
C ALA A 33 -20.83 7.64 29.75
N LYS A 34 -20.89 7.94 28.46
CA LYS A 34 -22.13 8.04 27.66
C LYS A 34 -22.55 6.72 27.03
N GLY A 35 -21.91 5.59 27.33
CA GLY A 35 -22.19 4.28 26.70
C GLY A 35 -21.85 4.18 25.22
N LEU A 36 -21.12 5.17 24.66
CA LEU A 36 -20.74 5.17 23.26
C LEU A 36 -19.47 4.36 23.06
N VAL A 37 -19.56 3.30 22.26
CA VAL A 37 -18.42 2.52 21.80
C VAL A 37 -18.07 3.00 20.41
N ALA A 38 -16.79 3.35 20.18
CA ALA A 38 -16.34 3.68 18.82
C ALA A 38 -16.54 2.48 17.91
N PRO A 39 -17.22 2.61 16.77
CA PRO A 39 -17.39 1.52 15.83
C PRO A 39 -16.01 1.07 15.31
N ALA A 40 -15.85 -0.26 15.19
CA ALA A 40 -14.69 -0.81 14.51
C ALA A 40 -14.67 -0.32 13.06
N GLY A 41 -13.50 0.11 12.59
CA GLY A 41 -13.36 0.50 11.18
C GLY A 41 -13.66 -0.69 10.27
N PHE A 42 -14.54 -0.49 9.31
CA PHE A 42 -14.82 -1.50 8.29
C PHE A 42 -13.86 -1.28 7.11
N SER A 43 -13.22 -2.36 6.63
CA SER A 43 -12.61 -2.35 5.32
C SER A 43 -13.72 -2.50 4.26
N VAL A 44 -13.82 -1.53 3.36
CA VAL A 44 -14.73 -1.64 2.21
C VAL A 44 -14.04 -2.49 1.15
N SER A 45 -14.66 -3.60 0.76
CA SER A 45 -14.19 -4.39 -0.36
C SER A 45 -14.25 -3.58 -1.66
N ASN A 46 -13.22 -3.70 -2.48
CA ASN A 46 -13.21 -3.06 -3.80
C ASN A 46 -14.31 -3.66 -4.67
N GLY A 47 -15.32 -2.86 -5.04
CA GLY A 47 -16.51 -3.31 -5.74
C GLY A 47 -16.32 -3.63 -7.23
N LYS A 48 -15.08 -3.62 -7.75
CA LYS A 48 -14.75 -3.95 -9.14
C LYS A 48 -14.10 -5.32 -9.21
N SER A 49 -14.77 -6.24 -9.86
CA SER A 49 -14.28 -7.61 -10.08
C SER A 49 -13.99 -7.84 -11.55
N GLN A 50 -12.99 -8.69 -11.82
CA GLN A 50 -12.60 -9.11 -13.19
C GLN A 50 -13.09 -10.54 -13.53
N TYR A 51 -14.01 -11.08 -12.71
CA TYR A 51 -14.56 -12.43 -12.88
C TYR A 51 -15.93 -12.39 -13.55
N GLU A 52 -16.34 -13.47 -14.22
CA GLU A 52 -17.60 -13.53 -14.96
C GLU A 52 -18.84 -13.61 -14.05
N SER A 53 -18.67 -14.11 -12.83
CA SER A 53 -19.72 -14.18 -11.82
C SER A 53 -19.21 -13.88 -10.42
N VAL A 54 -20.14 -13.61 -9.48
CA VAL A 54 -19.81 -13.41 -8.05
C VAL A 54 -19.28 -14.70 -7.43
N GLU A 55 -19.82 -15.83 -7.85
CA GLU A 55 -19.42 -17.16 -7.42
C GLU A 55 -18.01 -17.46 -7.86
N GLU A 56 -17.65 -17.17 -9.11
CA GLU A 56 -16.30 -17.32 -9.63
C GLU A 56 -15.29 -16.43 -8.89
N GLU A 57 -15.66 -15.17 -8.62
CA GLU A 57 -14.82 -14.27 -7.83
C GLU A 57 -14.60 -14.83 -6.41
N THR A 58 -15.66 -15.30 -5.76
CA THR A 58 -15.57 -15.86 -4.41
C THR A 58 -14.68 -17.09 -4.39
N GLN A 59 -14.83 -17.99 -5.35
CA GLN A 59 -14.02 -19.18 -5.48
C GLN A 59 -12.55 -18.83 -5.73
N ALA A 60 -12.27 -17.91 -6.65
CA ALA A 60 -10.90 -17.48 -6.93
C ALA A 60 -10.23 -16.78 -5.73
N ARG A 61 -10.99 -16.03 -4.94
CA ARG A 61 -10.49 -15.42 -3.69
C ARG A 61 -10.19 -16.47 -2.63
N LEU A 62 -11.03 -17.48 -2.47
CA LEU A 62 -10.78 -18.61 -1.56
C LEU A 62 -9.54 -19.40 -1.98
N GLU A 63 -9.38 -19.64 -3.27
CA GLU A 63 -8.19 -20.29 -3.80
C GLU A 63 -6.93 -19.46 -3.56
N ALA A 64 -6.99 -18.13 -3.79
CA ALA A 64 -5.88 -17.22 -3.52
C ALA A 64 -5.46 -17.23 -2.04
N VAL A 65 -6.41 -17.14 -1.12
CA VAL A 65 -6.16 -17.21 0.33
C VAL A 65 -5.57 -18.57 0.71
N THR A 66 -6.07 -19.66 0.13
CA THR A 66 -5.57 -21.01 0.38
C THR A 66 -4.13 -21.17 -0.12
N GLU A 67 -3.82 -20.66 -1.31
CA GLU A 67 -2.47 -20.68 -1.87
C GLU A 67 -1.51 -19.79 -1.06
N GLU A 68 -1.95 -18.61 -0.65
CA GLU A 68 -1.17 -17.72 0.20
C GLU A 68 -0.85 -18.39 1.55
N ALA A 69 -1.82 -19.03 2.18
CA ALA A 69 -1.63 -19.79 3.42
C ALA A 69 -0.63 -20.94 3.24
N LYS A 70 -0.72 -21.71 2.14
CA LYS A 70 0.25 -22.77 1.81
C LYS A 70 1.66 -22.21 1.62
N VAL A 71 1.79 -21.10 0.90
CA VAL A 71 3.08 -20.42 0.66
C VAL A 71 3.67 -19.93 1.98
N LEU A 72 2.88 -19.30 2.84
CA LEU A 72 3.30 -18.84 4.16
C LEU A 72 3.76 -20.02 5.03
N LYS A 73 2.96 -21.08 5.14
CA LYS A 73 3.30 -22.27 5.92
C LYS A 73 4.60 -22.92 5.45
N ALA A 74 4.80 -23.08 4.15
CA ALA A 74 6.00 -23.68 3.59
C ALA A 74 7.26 -22.81 3.74
N ASN A 75 7.10 -21.49 3.91
CA ASN A 75 8.22 -20.54 3.96
C ASN A 75 8.42 -19.92 5.35
N LEU A 76 7.55 -20.19 6.31
CA LEU A 76 7.68 -19.68 7.68
C LEU A 76 9.06 -19.97 8.31
N PRO A 77 9.64 -21.18 8.21
CA PRO A 77 10.99 -21.44 8.73
C PRO A 77 12.05 -20.56 8.07
N VAL A 78 11.91 -20.31 6.77
CA VAL A 78 12.83 -19.43 6.02
C VAL A 78 12.66 -17.99 6.47
N LEU A 79 11.43 -17.52 6.69
CA LEU A 79 11.14 -16.19 7.22
C LEU A 79 11.75 -16.04 8.62
N LEU A 80 11.51 -16.97 9.53
CA LEU A 80 12.07 -16.93 10.89
C LEU A 80 13.60 -16.90 10.88
N LYS A 81 14.25 -17.71 10.03
CA LYS A 81 15.70 -17.68 9.83
C LYS A 81 16.20 -16.32 9.33
N ARG A 82 15.41 -15.60 8.52
CA ARG A 82 15.76 -14.26 8.05
C ARG A 82 15.57 -13.22 9.13
N LEU A 83 14.44 -13.27 9.82
CA LEU A 83 14.16 -12.39 10.97
C LEU A 83 15.22 -12.54 12.08
N SER A 84 15.78 -13.73 12.28
CA SER A 84 16.85 -13.95 13.26
C SER A 84 18.16 -13.25 12.93
N LYS A 85 18.35 -12.81 11.67
CA LYS A 85 19.55 -12.07 11.23
C LYS A 85 19.44 -10.56 11.46
N ILE A 86 18.24 -10.08 11.75
CA ILE A 86 18.03 -8.65 12.01
C ILE A 86 18.70 -8.29 13.33
N PRO A 87 19.54 -7.25 13.35
CA PRO A 87 20.17 -6.79 14.59
C PRO A 87 19.12 -6.36 15.61
N ASP A 88 19.19 -6.93 16.82
CA ASP A 88 18.27 -6.57 17.90
C ASP A 88 18.76 -5.26 18.59
N PRO A 89 18.00 -4.15 18.50
CA PRO A 89 18.44 -2.87 19.07
C PRO A 89 18.25 -2.79 20.59
N ARG A 90 17.77 -3.87 21.23
CA ARG A 90 17.52 -3.91 22.67
C ARG A 90 18.81 -4.22 23.45
N ASN A 91 18.82 -3.87 24.74
CA ASN A 91 19.94 -4.25 25.61
C ASN A 91 19.96 -5.77 25.82
N PRO A 92 21.05 -6.48 25.46
CA PRO A 92 21.13 -7.94 25.57
C PRO A 92 20.81 -8.48 26.95
N LYS A 93 21.20 -7.76 28.02
CA LYS A 93 20.97 -8.17 29.44
C LYS A 93 19.48 -8.11 29.85
N LYS A 94 18.60 -7.49 29.01
CA LYS A 94 17.17 -7.30 29.32
C LYS A 94 16.27 -7.99 28.29
N ILE A 95 16.84 -8.87 27.47
CA ILE A 95 16.09 -9.62 26.48
C ILE A 95 15.54 -10.89 27.14
N GLU A 96 14.24 -10.93 27.35
CA GLU A 96 13.49 -12.10 27.79
C GLU A 96 13.04 -12.95 26.60
N HIS A 97 12.48 -12.28 25.57
CA HIS A 97 11.99 -12.93 24.36
C HIS A 97 12.87 -12.55 23.16
N LYS A 98 13.24 -13.54 22.34
CA LYS A 98 14.00 -13.31 21.10
C LYS A 98 13.26 -12.38 20.15
N LEU A 99 14.01 -11.63 19.31
CA LEU A 99 13.44 -10.75 18.29
C LEU A 99 12.46 -11.51 17.37
N THR A 100 12.79 -12.73 16.97
CA THR A 100 11.96 -13.58 16.12
C THR A 100 10.60 -13.89 16.72
N VAL A 101 10.54 -14.13 18.05
CA VAL A 101 9.28 -14.34 18.79
C VAL A 101 8.41 -13.08 18.74
N LEU A 102 9.01 -11.90 18.99
CA LEU A 102 8.30 -10.62 18.95
C LEU A 102 7.79 -10.30 17.53
N MET A 103 8.59 -10.58 16.52
CA MET A 103 8.17 -10.35 15.12
C MET A 103 7.03 -11.29 14.72
N LEU A 104 7.11 -12.57 15.08
CA LEU A 104 6.01 -13.50 14.85
C LEU A 104 4.76 -13.13 15.63
N TYR A 105 4.91 -12.74 16.88
CA TYR A 105 3.80 -12.19 17.68
C TYR A 105 3.13 -11.02 16.96
N GLY A 106 3.91 -10.07 16.43
CA GLY A 106 3.38 -8.94 15.64
C GLY A 106 2.61 -9.40 14.41
N ILE A 107 3.13 -10.35 13.65
CA ILE A 107 2.46 -10.93 12.48
C ILE A 107 1.12 -11.56 12.89
N LEU A 108 1.11 -12.37 13.95
CA LEU A 108 -0.10 -13.04 14.44
C LEU A 108 -1.17 -12.07 14.93
N VAL A 109 -0.79 -10.92 15.53
CA VAL A 109 -1.74 -9.86 15.90
C VAL A 109 -2.52 -9.37 14.69
N PHE A 110 -1.88 -9.22 13.52
CA PHE A 110 -2.54 -8.85 12.27
C PHE A 110 -3.32 -10.02 11.66
N VAL A 111 -2.76 -11.22 11.62
CA VAL A 111 -3.43 -12.42 11.09
C VAL A 111 -4.74 -12.69 11.82
N TYR A 112 -4.75 -12.54 13.15
CA TYR A 112 -5.96 -12.71 13.96
C TYR A 112 -6.80 -11.45 14.10
N GLN A 113 -6.49 -10.40 13.33
CA GLN A 113 -7.25 -9.14 13.28
C GLN A 113 -7.52 -8.52 14.66
N MET A 114 -6.55 -8.56 15.55
CA MET A 114 -6.68 -8.03 16.90
C MET A 114 -6.74 -6.50 16.87
N ALA A 115 -7.87 -5.92 17.27
CA ALA A 115 -8.14 -4.49 17.14
C ALA A 115 -7.35 -3.59 18.08
N SER A 116 -6.77 -4.15 19.16
CA SER A 116 -6.02 -3.36 20.15
C SER A 116 -4.92 -4.17 20.81
N ARG A 117 -3.92 -3.46 21.37
CA ARG A 117 -2.85 -4.08 22.16
C ARG A 117 -3.39 -4.81 23.40
N ARG A 118 -4.45 -4.30 24.02
CA ARG A 118 -5.09 -4.96 25.15
C ARG A 118 -5.70 -6.30 24.75
N GLN A 119 -6.39 -6.33 23.62
CA GLN A 119 -6.94 -7.57 23.06
C GLN A 119 -5.82 -8.54 22.68
N ALA A 120 -4.71 -8.04 22.09
CA ALA A 120 -3.57 -8.88 21.77
C ALA A 120 -2.96 -9.53 23.03
N ASN A 121 -2.76 -8.77 24.10
CA ASN A 121 -2.27 -9.31 25.36
C ASN A 121 -3.22 -10.37 25.96
N ASP A 122 -4.52 -10.10 25.91
CA ASP A 122 -5.53 -11.02 26.44
C ASP A 122 -5.60 -12.34 25.63
N LYS A 123 -5.68 -12.24 24.31
CA LYS A 123 -5.86 -13.41 23.45
C LYS A 123 -4.58 -14.23 23.24
N MET A 124 -3.43 -13.58 23.11
CA MET A 124 -2.17 -14.26 22.85
C MET A 124 -1.60 -15.00 24.07
N THR A 125 -2.07 -14.70 25.27
CA THR A 125 -1.71 -15.44 26.48
C THR A 125 -2.49 -16.74 26.69
N ASN A 126 -3.37 -17.09 25.73
CA ASN A 126 -4.07 -18.37 25.77
C ASN A 126 -3.07 -19.56 25.75
N PRO A 127 -3.18 -20.52 26.67
CA PRO A 127 -2.26 -21.67 26.73
C PRO A 127 -2.10 -22.42 25.43
N ILE A 128 -3.15 -22.62 24.65
CA ILE A 128 -3.12 -23.30 23.36
C ILE A 128 -2.22 -22.56 22.36
N ILE A 129 -2.24 -21.22 22.36
CA ILE A 129 -1.37 -20.43 21.48
C ILE A 129 0.10 -20.60 21.89
N ILE A 130 0.37 -20.60 23.19
CA ILE A 130 1.73 -20.78 23.73
C ILE A 130 2.24 -22.17 23.36
N GLU A 131 1.45 -23.21 23.53
CA GLU A 131 1.80 -24.59 23.17
C GLU A 131 2.10 -24.72 21.67
N ASN A 132 1.25 -24.17 20.83
CA ASN A 132 1.48 -24.17 19.37
C ASN A 132 2.75 -23.41 18.98
N LEU A 133 3.08 -22.31 19.66
CA LEU A 133 4.30 -21.55 19.39
C LEU A 133 5.56 -22.25 19.90
N LYS A 134 5.47 -23.10 20.94
CA LYS A 134 6.58 -23.95 21.39
C LYS A 134 7.07 -24.93 20.31
N LEU A 135 6.22 -25.27 19.33
CA LEU A 135 6.65 -26.06 18.17
C LEU A 135 7.71 -25.33 17.32
N LEU A 136 7.72 -24.00 17.35
CA LEU A 136 8.69 -23.16 16.64
C LEU A 136 9.78 -22.60 17.56
N PHE A 137 9.46 -22.43 18.82
CA PHE A 137 10.33 -21.87 19.86
C PHE A 137 10.21 -22.74 21.13
N PRO A 138 10.91 -23.88 21.21
CA PRO A 138 10.80 -24.80 22.35
C PRO A 138 11.13 -24.15 23.70
N GLU A 139 11.95 -23.08 23.67
CA GLU A 139 12.34 -22.31 24.84
C GLU A 139 11.29 -21.27 25.31
N LEU A 140 10.14 -21.17 24.63
CA LEU A 140 9.14 -20.16 24.95
C LEU A 140 8.39 -20.55 26.24
N GLU A 141 8.59 -19.80 27.31
CA GLU A 141 7.91 -20.00 28.59
C GLU A 141 6.64 -19.13 28.71
N SER A 142 6.70 -17.91 28.18
CA SER A 142 5.62 -16.94 28.24
C SER A 142 5.51 -16.13 26.95
N MET A 143 4.36 -15.48 26.75
CA MET A 143 4.16 -14.59 25.59
C MET A 143 4.67 -13.18 25.92
N PRO A 144 5.32 -12.51 24.93
CA PRO A 144 5.73 -11.14 25.10
C PRO A 144 4.54 -10.20 25.24
N HIS A 145 4.66 -9.19 26.09
CA HIS A 145 3.67 -8.13 26.16
C HIS A 145 3.72 -7.24 24.92
N SER A 146 2.56 -6.79 24.41
CA SER A 146 2.47 -5.96 23.19
C SER A 146 3.25 -4.65 23.28
N ASP A 147 3.48 -4.09 24.48
CA ASP A 147 4.33 -2.92 24.68
C ASP A 147 5.81 -3.22 24.42
N THR A 148 6.24 -4.48 24.62
CA THR A 148 7.60 -4.91 24.26
C THR A 148 7.78 -4.90 22.75
N LEU A 149 6.79 -5.38 22.00
CA LEU A 149 6.77 -5.26 20.54
C LEU A 149 6.81 -3.79 20.09
N GLN A 150 5.98 -2.93 20.71
CA GLN A 150 5.97 -1.50 20.37
C GLN A 150 7.34 -0.83 20.62
N ARG A 151 8.01 -1.13 21.73
CA ARG A 151 9.34 -0.59 22.04
C ARG A 151 10.40 -1.11 21.08
N LEU A 152 10.29 -2.36 20.63
CA LEU A 152 11.15 -2.91 19.59
C LEU A 152 10.93 -2.19 18.27
N LEU A 153 9.69 -2.11 17.79
CA LEU A 153 9.34 -1.46 16.50
C LEU A 153 9.69 0.03 16.46
N ALA A 154 9.77 0.70 17.61
CA ALA A 154 10.21 2.09 17.70
C ALA A 154 11.73 2.30 17.51
N ARG A 155 12.52 1.24 17.52
CA ARG A 155 13.99 1.28 17.48
C ARG A 155 14.61 0.45 16.36
N ILE A 156 13.89 -0.56 15.88
CA ILE A 156 14.38 -1.46 14.82
C ILE A 156 14.58 -0.69 13.52
N ASP A 157 15.61 -1.05 12.79
CA ASP A 157 15.79 -0.51 11.43
C ASP A 157 14.76 -1.12 10.49
N VAL A 158 13.87 -0.28 9.95
CA VAL A 158 12.81 -0.68 9.01
C VAL A 158 13.39 -1.30 7.74
N ASN A 159 14.57 -0.85 7.31
CA ASN A 159 15.23 -1.39 6.13
C ASN A 159 15.60 -2.87 6.30
N GLU A 160 15.95 -3.31 7.51
CA GLU A 160 16.26 -4.70 7.77
C GLU A 160 15.01 -5.59 7.68
N ILE A 161 13.85 -5.09 8.12
CA ILE A 161 12.56 -5.79 7.96
C ILE A 161 12.23 -5.90 6.47
N GLU A 162 12.35 -4.82 5.72
CA GLU A 162 12.07 -4.81 4.28
C GLU A 162 13.04 -5.74 3.52
N LYS A 163 14.32 -5.76 3.85
CA LYS A 163 15.28 -6.72 3.28
C LYS A 163 14.86 -8.17 3.50
N ALA A 164 14.42 -8.51 4.71
CA ALA A 164 13.94 -9.85 5.02
C ALA A 164 12.73 -10.23 4.16
N GLN A 165 11.80 -9.31 3.94
CA GLN A 165 10.66 -9.47 3.05
C GLN A 165 11.09 -9.66 1.59
N ILE A 166 11.94 -8.77 1.08
CA ILE A 166 12.45 -8.84 -0.31
C ILE A 166 13.16 -10.18 -0.56
N GLU A 167 14.00 -10.63 0.36
CA GLU A 167 14.68 -11.91 0.22
C GLU A 167 13.73 -13.11 0.21
N LEU A 168 12.64 -13.06 1.00
CA LEU A 168 11.60 -14.08 0.97
C LEU A 168 10.95 -14.13 -0.41
N VAL A 169 10.51 -12.98 -0.93
CA VAL A 169 9.88 -12.88 -2.25
C VAL A 169 10.82 -13.33 -3.35
N ARG A 170 12.11 -12.93 -3.31
CA ARG A 170 13.12 -13.42 -4.25
C ARG A 170 13.27 -14.95 -4.23
N SER A 171 13.20 -15.55 -3.05
CA SER A 171 13.23 -17.01 -2.93
C SER A 171 12.03 -17.65 -3.61
N LEU A 172 10.83 -17.09 -3.45
CA LEU A 172 9.60 -17.56 -4.09
C LEU A 172 9.65 -17.40 -5.62
N ILE A 173 10.15 -16.27 -6.10
CA ILE A 173 10.37 -16.02 -7.54
C ILE A 173 11.33 -17.05 -8.13
N ARG A 174 12.49 -17.28 -7.50
CA ARG A 174 13.47 -18.28 -7.94
C ARG A 174 12.89 -19.70 -7.96
N LYS A 175 12.02 -20.02 -7.01
CA LYS A 175 11.29 -21.31 -6.97
C LYS A 175 10.11 -21.36 -7.94
N LYS A 176 9.94 -20.35 -8.81
CA LYS A 176 8.89 -20.26 -9.82
C LYS A 176 7.45 -20.35 -9.27
N LYS A 177 7.23 -19.95 -8.01
CA LYS A 177 5.93 -20.09 -7.34
C LYS A 177 4.83 -19.19 -7.96
N PHE A 178 5.20 -18.15 -8.69
CA PHE A 178 4.27 -17.18 -9.27
C PHE A 178 4.08 -17.32 -10.78
N MET A 179 4.71 -18.31 -11.44
CA MET A 179 4.72 -18.42 -12.91
C MET A 179 3.33 -18.43 -13.54
N ARG A 180 2.36 -19.12 -12.92
CA ARG A 180 0.98 -19.22 -13.43
C ARG A 180 0.18 -17.92 -13.33
N TYR A 181 0.68 -16.93 -12.57
CA TYR A 181 -0.01 -15.67 -12.32
C TYR A 181 0.58 -14.49 -13.12
N LEU A 182 1.60 -14.75 -13.92
CA LEU A 182 2.24 -13.73 -14.75
C LEU A 182 1.28 -13.24 -15.84
N ILE A 183 1.37 -11.97 -16.17
CA ILE A 183 0.67 -11.36 -17.30
C ILE A 183 1.66 -11.25 -18.45
N GLN A 184 1.43 -11.98 -19.54
CA GLN A 184 2.35 -12.01 -20.69
C GLN A 184 3.82 -12.26 -20.31
N GLY A 185 4.05 -13.15 -19.33
CA GLY A 185 5.40 -13.44 -18.82
C GLY A 185 6.00 -12.36 -17.90
N ARG A 186 5.25 -11.34 -17.54
CA ARG A 186 5.66 -10.22 -16.67
C ARG A 186 5.08 -10.35 -15.27
N TYR A 187 5.84 -9.94 -14.27
CA TYR A 187 5.37 -9.81 -12.89
C TYR A 187 4.61 -8.49 -12.75
N PRO A 188 3.29 -8.52 -12.52
CA PRO A 188 2.51 -7.30 -12.31
C PRO A 188 2.84 -6.69 -10.95
N ILE A 189 3.33 -5.47 -10.93
CA ILE A 189 3.64 -4.71 -9.72
C ILE A 189 2.78 -3.46 -9.70
N ALA A 190 1.83 -3.42 -8.78
CA ALA A 190 1.05 -2.21 -8.51
C ALA A 190 1.86 -1.27 -7.62
N ILE A 191 1.85 0.01 -7.96
CA ILE A 191 2.40 1.07 -7.14
C ILE A 191 1.28 2.04 -6.82
N ASP A 192 1.01 2.20 -5.53
CA ASP A 192 -0.07 3.05 -5.03
C ASP A 192 0.33 3.78 -3.76
N GLY A 193 -0.23 4.97 -3.60
CA GLY A 193 0.01 5.82 -2.46
C GLY A 193 -1.06 5.66 -1.37
N THR A 194 -0.63 5.41 -0.14
CA THR A 194 -1.54 5.20 0.99
C THR A 194 -1.26 6.16 2.13
N GLN A 195 -2.31 6.86 2.59
CA GLN A 195 -2.26 7.66 3.79
C GLN A 195 -2.42 6.77 5.03
N LYS A 196 -1.34 6.55 5.77
CA LYS A 196 -1.35 5.64 6.94
C LYS A 196 -1.89 6.28 8.21
N MET A 197 -1.59 7.55 8.44
CA MET A 197 -1.98 8.25 9.68
C MET A 197 -2.27 9.73 9.41
N VAL A 198 -3.22 10.28 10.17
CA VAL A 198 -3.57 11.70 10.14
C VAL A 198 -3.73 12.21 11.56
N ARG A 199 -3.25 13.43 11.81
CA ARG A 199 -3.38 14.12 13.11
C ARG A 199 -3.53 15.63 12.89
N ASP A 200 -4.15 16.29 13.84
CA ASP A 200 -4.28 17.75 13.89
C ASP A 200 -3.06 18.44 14.53
N TYR A 201 -2.09 17.66 14.97
CA TYR A 201 -0.85 18.14 15.58
C TYR A 201 0.36 17.37 15.02
N LEU A 202 1.53 18.00 15.01
CA LEU A 202 2.74 17.42 14.49
C LEU A 202 3.28 16.35 15.47
N TRP A 203 3.35 15.10 15.00
CA TRP A 203 3.87 13.98 15.77
C TRP A 203 5.38 13.79 15.62
N SER A 204 5.91 14.05 14.42
CA SER A 204 7.34 13.96 14.07
C SER A 204 7.68 15.03 13.05
N GLU A 205 8.91 15.50 13.04
CA GLU A 205 9.42 16.47 12.08
C GLU A 205 9.33 16.01 10.61
N GLN A 206 9.32 14.72 10.40
CA GLN A 206 9.26 14.11 9.06
C GLN A 206 7.85 14.08 8.47
N TRP A 207 6.80 14.29 9.28
CA TRP A 207 5.42 14.23 8.78
C TRP A 207 5.14 15.34 7.79
N LEU A 208 4.34 15.00 6.77
CA LEU A 208 3.83 15.95 5.80
C LEU A 208 2.74 16.82 6.42
N GLU A 209 2.51 18.00 5.84
CA GLU A 209 1.45 18.91 6.30
C GLU A 209 0.56 19.35 5.14
N ARG A 210 -0.71 19.59 5.43
CA ARG A 210 -1.67 20.17 4.49
C ARG A 210 -2.64 21.11 5.19
N ASN A 211 -3.13 22.09 4.46
CA ASN A 211 -4.20 22.95 4.91
C ASN A 211 -5.55 22.37 4.49
N ILE A 212 -6.45 22.16 5.44
CA ILE A 212 -7.81 21.72 5.15
C ILE A 212 -8.65 22.96 4.81
N LYS A 213 -9.35 22.91 3.67
CA LYS A 213 -10.36 23.93 3.32
C LYS A 213 -11.48 23.86 4.35
N VAL A 214 -11.69 24.95 5.08
CA VAL A 214 -12.77 25.10 6.05
C VAL A 214 -13.85 25.99 5.43
N LYS A 215 -15.11 25.84 5.86
CA LYS A 215 -16.23 26.69 5.42
C LYS A 215 -15.89 28.18 5.61
N LYS A 216 -16.34 29.04 4.67
CA LYS A 216 -16.13 30.49 4.73
C LYS A 216 -16.31 31.05 6.16
N GLY A 217 -15.29 31.78 6.67
CA GLY A 217 -15.31 32.40 7.99
C GLY A 217 -14.60 31.65 9.12
N LYS A 218 -13.97 30.50 8.85
CA LYS A 218 -13.12 29.81 9.84
C LYS A 218 -11.66 29.80 9.39
N GLU A 219 -10.74 29.88 10.35
CA GLU A 219 -9.31 29.80 10.05
C GLU A 219 -8.94 28.43 9.44
N PRO A 220 -8.01 28.41 8.45
CA PRO A 220 -7.57 27.17 7.84
C PRO A 220 -6.93 26.26 8.88
N LYS A 221 -7.45 25.04 9.01
CA LYS A 221 -6.93 24.04 9.93
C LYS A 221 -5.77 23.28 9.30
N LYS A 222 -4.60 23.26 9.95
CA LYS A 222 -3.48 22.41 9.54
C LYS A 222 -3.72 20.97 9.96
N GLN A 223 -3.39 20.07 9.07
CA GLN A 223 -3.40 18.61 9.30
C GLN A 223 -2.03 18.05 8.95
N TYR A 224 -1.55 17.13 9.78
CA TYR A 224 -0.28 16.42 9.58
C TYR A 224 -0.57 14.96 9.28
N TYR A 225 0.20 14.37 8.35
CA TYR A 225 -0.07 13.01 7.90
C TYR A 225 1.20 12.25 7.52
N VAL A 226 1.09 10.93 7.58
CA VAL A 226 2.08 10.00 7.05
C VAL A 226 1.53 9.43 5.76
N TYR A 227 2.32 9.50 4.72
CA TYR A 227 2.00 8.95 3.42
C TYR A 227 3.12 8.03 2.95
N VAL A 228 2.76 6.91 2.38
CA VAL A 228 3.71 5.91 1.89
C VAL A 228 3.30 5.47 0.50
N LEU A 229 4.29 5.36 -0.38
CA LEU A 229 4.14 4.74 -1.69
C LEU A 229 4.56 3.29 -1.57
N GLU A 230 3.67 2.36 -1.90
CA GLU A 230 3.88 0.92 -1.75
C GLU A 230 3.96 0.25 -3.12
N ALA A 231 4.97 -0.59 -3.32
CA ALA A 231 5.07 -1.51 -4.45
C ALA A 231 4.68 -2.91 -4.01
N SER A 232 3.72 -3.52 -4.68
CA SER A 232 3.23 -4.86 -4.37
C SER A 232 3.06 -5.69 -5.64
N LEU A 233 3.43 -6.98 -5.61
CA LEU A 233 2.96 -7.91 -6.61
C LEU A 233 1.44 -7.98 -6.52
N ALA A 234 0.74 -7.73 -7.63
CA ALA A 234 -0.72 -7.69 -7.67
C ALA A 234 -1.22 -8.64 -8.77
N PHE A 235 -1.55 -9.87 -8.40
CA PHE A 235 -1.98 -10.89 -9.34
C PHE A 235 -3.48 -10.83 -9.60
N ARG A 236 -3.90 -11.20 -10.82
CA ARG A 236 -5.31 -11.14 -11.25
C ARG A 236 -6.28 -11.96 -10.39
N ASN A 237 -5.81 -12.95 -9.67
CA ASN A 237 -6.60 -13.75 -8.73
C ASN A 237 -6.83 -13.06 -7.37
N GLY A 238 -6.41 -11.81 -7.21
CA GLY A 238 -6.54 -11.03 -5.97
C GLY A 238 -5.41 -11.21 -4.97
N MET A 239 -4.47 -12.13 -5.23
CA MET A 239 -3.30 -12.28 -4.36
C MET A 239 -2.37 -11.07 -4.49
N THR A 240 -2.08 -10.41 -3.37
CA THR A 240 -1.21 -9.23 -3.29
C THR A 240 -0.07 -9.50 -2.32
N ILE A 241 1.17 -9.27 -2.76
CA ILE A 241 2.35 -9.50 -1.94
C ILE A 241 3.18 -8.22 -1.89
N PRO A 242 3.30 -7.57 -0.72
CA PRO A 242 4.13 -6.38 -0.56
C PRO A 242 5.59 -6.65 -0.91
N LEU A 243 6.23 -5.73 -1.62
CA LEU A 243 7.64 -5.80 -1.97
C LEU A 243 8.45 -4.80 -1.18
N MET A 244 8.13 -3.52 -1.32
CA MET A 244 8.86 -2.44 -0.67
C MET A 244 7.99 -1.19 -0.55
N SER A 245 8.39 -0.30 0.34
CA SER A 245 7.70 0.94 0.63
C SER A 245 8.65 2.13 0.56
N GLU A 246 8.14 3.27 0.11
CA GLU A 246 8.86 4.55 0.11
C GLU A 246 8.04 5.57 0.87
N PHE A 247 8.51 5.96 2.06
CA PHE A 247 7.83 6.97 2.88
C PHE A 247 8.10 8.36 2.32
N LEU A 248 7.03 9.11 2.12
CA LEU A 248 7.13 10.53 1.86
C LEU A 248 7.37 11.24 3.19
N ASN A 249 8.34 12.14 3.21
CA ASN A 249 8.60 12.93 4.39
C ASN A 249 9.02 14.37 4.05
N TYR A 250 8.92 15.26 5.02
CA TYR A 250 9.19 16.67 4.80
C TYR A 250 10.63 16.96 4.41
N SER A 251 11.60 16.22 4.95
CA SER A 251 13.03 16.38 4.67
C SER A 251 13.44 15.92 3.27
N GLN A 252 12.60 15.09 2.61
CA GLN A 252 12.80 14.63 1.23
C GLN A 252 12.19 15.58 0.19
N GLY A 253 11.59 16.69 0.63
CA GLY A 253 11.01 17.70 -0.24
C GLY A 253 12.03 18.53 -1.02
N ASP A 254 11.52 19.53 -1.74
CA ASP A 254 12.36 20.53 -2.42
C ASP A 254 12.87 21.57 -1.40
N THR A 255 14.12 21.40 -0.97
CA THR A 255 14.75 22.28 0.03
C THR A 255 14.91 23.72 -0.46
N ALA A 256 15.12 23.96 -1.76
CA ALA A 256 15.27 25.29 -2.33
C ALA A 256 13.99 26.13 -2.25
N ARG A 257 12.83 25.47 -2.27
CA ARG A 257 11.50 26.07 -2.21
C ARG A 257 10.73 25.76 -0.94
N HIS A 258 11.34 25.08 0.02
CA HIS A 258 10.69 24.56 1.24
C HIS A 258 9.43 23.74 0.95
N LYS A 259 9.38 23.05 -0.18
CA LYS A 259 8.29 22.15 -0.54
C LYS A 259 8.52 20.77 0.09
N GLN A 260 7.45 20.21 0.60
CA GLN A 260 7.47 18.83 1.08
C GLN A 260 7.56 17.83 -0.10
N ASP A 261 7.85 16.58 0.23
CA ASP A 261 7.91 15.47 -0.71
C ASP A 261 6.56 15.18 -1.39
N CYS A 262 6.58 14.50 -2.52
CA CYS A 262 5.38 14.10 -3.26
C CYS A 262 5.56 12.71 -3.89
N GLU A 263 4.44 12.10 -4.29
CA GLU A 263 4.42 10.75 -4.88
C GLU A 263 5.34 10.60 -6.10
N LEU A 264 5.37 11.57 -7.00
CA LEU A 264 6.22 11.49 -8.20
C LEU A 264 7.72 11.49 -7.87
N LYS A 265 8.12 12.19 -6.80
CA LYS A 265 9.51 12.14 -6.30
C LYS A 265 9.79 10.79 -5.61
N ALA A 266 8.87 10.34 -4.77
CA ALA A 266 8.96 9.04 -4.10
C ALA A 266 8.99 7.89 -5.11
N PHE A 267 8.19 7.96 -6.18
CA PHE A 267 8.21 6.96 -7.25
C PHE A 267 9.59 6.81 -7.89
N LYS A 268 10.30 7.91 -8.13
CA LYS A 268 11.66 7.85 -8.71
C LYS A 268 12.62 7.09 -7.79
N ARG A 269 12.56 7.33 -6.48
CA ARG A 269 13.39 6.64 -5.49
C ARG A 269 12.99 5.16 -5.40
N LEU A 270 11.69 4.88 -5.31
CA LEU A 270 11.15 3.52 -5.28
C LEU A 270 11.54 2.73 -6.53
N ALA A 271 11.44 3.32 -7.72
CA ALA A 271 11.83 2.69 -8.98
C ALA A 271 13.33 2.34 -9.02
N GLN A 272 14.19 3.22 -8.51
CA GLN A 272 15.63 2.94 -8.41
C GLN A 272 15.90 1.75 -7.47
N ARG A 273 15.25 1.72 -6.30
CA ARG A 273 15.36 0.63 -5.33
C ARG A 273 14.81 -0.68 -5.90
N LEU A 274 13.65 -0.63 -6.54
CA LEU A 274 13.02 -1.79 -7.20
C LEU A 274 13.95 -2.37 -8.26
N LYS A 275 14.56 -1.53 -9.09
CA LYS A 275 15.53 -1.97 -10.11
C LYS A 275 16.79 -2.57 -9.49
N ALA A 276 17.31 -1.99 -8.41
CA ALA A 276 18.48 -2.51 -7.72
C ALA A 276 18.22 -3.90 -7.13
N GLU A 277 17.04 -4.09 -6.54
CA GLU A 277 16.65 -5.36 -5.90
C GLU A 277 16.24 -6.44 -6.91
N PHE A 278 15.61 -6.08 -8.03
CA PHE A 278 15.07 -6.99 -9.04
C PHE A 278 15.62 -6.71 -10.44
N LYS A 279 16.94 -6.69 -10.58
CA LYS A 279 17.68 -6.26 -11.78
C LYS A 279 17.16 -6.82 -13.11
N ASN A 280 16.88 -8.12 -13.13
CA ASN A 280 16.54 -8.88 -14.35
C ASN A 280 15.10 -9.41 -14.33
N LEU A 281 14.29 -9.01 -13.35
CA LEU A 281 12.90 -9.44 -13.29
C LEU A 281 12.10 -8.77 -14.41
N PRO A 282 11.35 -9.52 -15.22
CA PRO A 282 10.44 -8.96 -16.21
C PRO A 282 9.22 -8.36 -15.49
N ILE A 283 9.19 -7.06 -15.35
CA ILE A 283 8.17 -6.33 -14.59
C ILE A 283 7.17 -5.66 -15.53
N MET A 284 5.89 -5.67 -15.15
CA MET A 284 4.85 -4.80 -15.66
C MET A 284 4.35 -3.92 -14.50
N LEU A 285 4.55 -2.61 -14.59
CA LEU A 285 4.04 -1.67 -13.60
C LEU A 285 2.57 -1.37 -13.84
N LEU A 286 1.77 -1.40 -12.77
CA LEU A 286 0.37 -1.01 -12.75
C LEU A 286 0.26 0.29 -11.95
N LEU A 287 -0.12 1.37 -12.63
CA LEU A 287 -0.05 2.74 -12.10
C LEU A 287 -1.41 3.43 -12.28
N ASP A 288 -1.77 4.27 -11.30
CA ASP A 288 -3.02 5.04 -11.34
C ASP A 288 -2.92 6.29 -12.24
N GLY A 289 -3.98 7.11 -12.25
CA GLY A 289 -4.11 8.30 -13.07
C GLY A 289 -3.19 9.47 -12.72
N LEU A 290 -2.36 9.35 -11.68
CA LEU A 290 -1.34 10.35 -11.34
C LEU A 290 -0.09 10.24 -12.24
N TYR A 291 0.21 9.03 -12.74
CA TYR A 291 1.48 8.69 -13.39
C TYR A 291 1.54 8.87 -14.92
N PRO A 292 0.45 9.01 -15.70
CA PRO A 292 0.57 9.21 -17.14
C PRO A 292 1.32 10.50 -17.47
N ASN A 293 2.61 10.38 -17.68
CA ASN A 293 3.47 11.46 -18.16
C ASN A 293 4.77 10.90 -18.74
N GLY A 294 5.39 11.63 -19.66
CA GLY A 294 6.60 11.21 -20.34
C GLY A 294 7.78 10.83 -19.44
N PRO A 295 8.10 11.60 -18.38
CA PRO A 295 9.14 11.22 -17.44
C PRO A 295 8.94 9.85 -16.78
N MET A 296 7.70 9.47 -16.44
CA MET A 296 7.40 8.15 -15.84
C MET A 296 7.52 7.03 -16.87
N MET A 297 6.99 7.22 -18.08
CA MET A 297 7.16 6.29 -19.20
C MET A 297 8.64 6.06 -19.51
N ASN A 298 9.46 7.12 -19.53
CA ASN A 298 10.90 7.02 -19.74
C ASN A 298 11.62 6.21 -18.63
N ILE A 299 11.17 6.30 -17.38
CA ILE A 299 11.70 5.45 -16.29
C ILE A 299 11.39 3.98 -16.59
N CYS A 300 10.18 3.65 -16.99
CA CYS A 300 9.79 2.28 -17.35
C CYS A 300 10.66 1.76 -18.50
N ARG A 301 10.78 2.53 -19.58
CA ARG A 301 11.61 2.19 -20.75
C ARG A 301 13.08 1.95 -20.39
N LYS A 302 13.70 2.87 -19.63
CA LYS A 302 15.11 2.74 -19.20
C LYS A 302 15.35 1.48 -18.38
N ASN A 303 14.35 1.04 -17.61
CA ASN A 303 14.42 -0.16 -16.79
C ASN A 303 14.02 -1.42 -17.55
N ARG A 304 13.53 -1.32 -18.79
CA ARG A 304 12.94 -2.40 -19.60
C ARG A 304 11.72 -3.01 -18.90
N TRP A 305 10.88 -2.17 -18.35
CA TRP A 305 9.62 -2.53 -17.71
C TRP A 305 8.46 -2.18 -18.65
N ASP A 306 7.52 -3.08 -18.77
CA ASP A 306 6.24 -2.76 -19.35
C ASP A 306 5.41 -1.96 -18.32
N TYR A 307 4.39 -1.27 -18.77
CA TYR A 307 3.51 -0.51 -17.88
C TYR A 307 2.08 -0.49 -18.38
N MET A 308 1.15 -0.41 -17.43
CA MET A 308 -0.24 -0.08 -17.63
C MET A 308 -0.57 1.10 -16.73
N MET A 309 -1.06 2.19 -17.30
CA MET A 309 -1.38 3.43 -16.59
C MET A 309 -2.84 3.78 -16.84
N VAL A 310 -3.57 4.15 -15.79
CA VAL A 310 -4.91 4.71 -15.95
C VAL A 310 -4.79 6.11 -16.54
N LEU A 311 -5.36 6.33 -17.74
CA LEU A 311 -5.37 7.65 -18.36
C LEU A 311 -6.67 8.37 -17.99
N GLN A 312 -6.54 9.51 -17.32
CA GLN A 312 -7.67 10.41 -17.00
C GLN A 312 -7.97 11.33 -18.18
N ASP A 313 -9.22 11.78 -18.29
CA ASP A 313 -9.69 12.58 -19.43
C ASP A 313 -8.95 13.92 -19.61
N ASP A 314 -8.43 14.49 -18.51
CA ASP A 314 -7.68 15.74 -18.48
C ASP A 314 -6.17 15.57 -18.70
N LYS A 315 -5.70 14.33 -18.82
CA LYS A 315 -4.28 14.01 -19.02
C LYS A 315 -3.96 13.70 -20.47
N LEU A 316 -2.78 14.16 -20.90
CA LEU A 316 -2.21 13.87 -22.21
C LEU A 316 -3.18 14.20 -23.38
N PRO A 317 -3.64 15.45 -23.52
CA PRO A 317 -4.66 15.82 -24.52
C PRO A 317 -4.26 15.42 -25.95
N ASN A 318 -3.00 15.58 -26.33
CA ASN A 318 -2.52 15.17 -27.65
C ASN A 318 -2.70 13.65 -27.90
N LEU A 319 -2.53 12.83 -26.85
CA LEU A 319 -2.75 11.39 -26.97
C LEU A 319 -4.23 11.06 -27.18
N TRP A 320 -5.13 11.81 -26.52
CA TRP A 320 -6.57 11.69 -26.73
C TRP A 320 -7.00 12.12 -28.13
N GLU A 321 -6.40 13.19 -28.67
CA GLU A 321 -6.66 13.64 -30.06
C GLU A 321 -6.26 12.56 -31.07
N GLU A 322 -5.06 12.02 -30.95
CA GLU A 322 -4.56 10.92 -31.79
C GLU A 322 -5.45 9.68 -31.67
N TYR A 323 -5.76 9.26 -30.43
CA TYR A 323 -6.66 8.13 -30.19
C TYR A 323 -8.01 8.31 -30.90
N ASN A 324 -8.66 9.46 -30.68
CA ASN A 324 -9.99 9.75 -31.26
C ASN A 324 -9.95 9.86 -32.80
N GLY A 325 -8.87 10.36 -33.36
CA GLY A 325 -8.65 10.44 -34.81
C GLY A 325 -8.51 9.06 -35.43
N LEU A 326 -7.62 8.24 -34.89
CA LEU A 326 -7.33 6.89 -35.38
C LEU A 326 -8.49 5.91 -35.15
N LEU A 327 -9.21 6.02 -34.04
CA LEU A 327 -10.36 5.15 -33.76
C LEU A 327 -11.45 5.22 -34.85
N LYS A 328 -11.64 6.40 -35.47
CA LYS A 328 -12.61 6.56 -36.58
C LYS A 328 -12.25 5.74 -37.82
N LEU A 329 -10.97 5.44 -37.99
CA LEU A 329 -10.42 4.66 -39.10
C LEU A 329 -10.37 3.15 -38.80
N LEU A 330 -10.61 2.76 -37.54
CA LEU A 330 -10.48 1.38 -37.04
C LEU A 330 -11.77 0.92 -36.33
N PRO A 331 -12.93 0.90 -37.04
CA PRO A 331 -14.23 0.56 -36.43
C PRO A 331 -14.27 -0.89 -35.89
N GLU A 332 -13.40 -1.78 -36.38
CA GLU A 332 -13.25 -3.17 -35.95
C GLU A 332 -12.57 -3.29 -34.56
N ASN A 333 -11.83 -2.28 -34.14
CA ASN A 333 -11.17 -2.28 -32.82
C ASN A 333 -12.18 -2.01 -31.71
N SER A 334 -13.15 -2.88 -31.57
CA SER A 334 -14.28 -2.74 -30.67
C SER A 334 -14.73 -4.12 -30.17
N TYR A 335 -15.01 -4.21 -28.85
CA TYR A 335 -15.53 -5.42 -28.23
C TYR A 335 -16.58 -5.09 -27.18
N LYS A 336 -17.71 -5.80 -27.19
CA LYS A 336 -18.79 -5.59 -26.22
C LYS A 336 -19.02 -6.86 -25.42
N MET A 337 -19.16 -6.72 -24.11
CA MET A 337 -19.49 -7.82 -23.21
C MET A 337 -20.40 -7.37 -22.08
N ASN A 338 -21.06 -8.34 -21.45
CA ASN A 338 -21.80 -8.12 -20.22
C ASN A 338 -20.97 -8.61 -19.03
N TRP A 339 -20.92 -7.82 -17.97
CA TRP A 339 -20.29 -8.15 -16.72
C TRP A 339 -21.28 -8.00 -15.57
N GLY A 340 -21.90 -9.09 -15.16
CA GLY A 340 -23.03 -9.05 -14.23
C GLY A 340 -24.16 -8.16 -14.77
N LYS A 341 -24.49 -7.08 -14.03
CA LYS A 341 -25.52 -6.09 -14.44
C LYS A 341 -24.98 -4.95 -15.30
N LYS A 342 -23.69 -4.97 -15.65
CA LYS A 342 -23.03 -3.94 -16.43
C LYS A 342 -22.83 -4.39 -17.87
N ARG A 343 -23.04 -3.47 -18.79
CA ARG A 343 -22.60 -3.62 -20.18
C ARG A 343 -21.29 -2.88 -20.33
N GLN A 344 -20.28 -3.56 -20.87
CA GLN A 344 -18.96 -3.02 -21.13
C GLN A 344 -18.71 -2.94 -22.63
N HIS A 345 -18.21 -1.81 -23.08
CA HIS A 345 -17.79 -1.58 -24.45
C HIS A 345 -16.33 -1.15 -24.44
N PHE A 346 -15.47 -1.98 -25.00
CA PHE A 346 -14.04 -1.73 -25.13
C PHE A 346 -13.75 -1.23 -26.53
N GLN A 347 -12.92 -0.20 -26.64
CA GLN A 347 -12.38 0.31 -27.89
C GLN A 347 -10.90 0.55 -27.72
N TRP A 348 -10.08 0.27 -28.73
CA TRP A 348 -8.63 0.40 -28.62
C TRP A 348 -7.98 0.90 -29.88
N VAL A 349 -6.84 1.56 -29.71
CA VAL A 349 -5.92 1.94 -30.78
C VAL A 349 -4.52 1.52 -30.35
N ASN A 350 -3.84 0.80 -31.22
CA ASN A 350 -2.50 0.33 -31.00
C ASN A 350 -1.47 1.27 -31.65
N GLU A 351 -0.24 1.25 -31.11
CA GLU A 351 0.94 1.88 -31.71
C GLU A 351 0.83 3.39 -31.94
N ILE A 352 0.19 4.11 -31.00
CA ILE A 352 0.14 5.57 -31.04
C ILE A 352 1.53 6.12 -30.62
N GLU A 353 2.10 6.96 -31.46
CA GLU A 353 3.34 7.67 -31.13
C GLU A 353 3.04 8.90 -30.27
N TYR A 354 3.28 8.82 -28.97
CA TYR A 354 3.12 9.93 -28.05
C TYR A 354 4.41 10.73 -27.91
N HIS A 355 4.41 11.99 -28.34
CA HIS A 355 5.53 12.92 -28.19
C HIS A 355 5.38 13.74 -26.91
N TYR A 356 6.28 13.58 -25.96
CA TYR A 356 6.25 14.29 -24.67
C TYR A 356 7.37 15.33 -24.51
N ASP A 357 8.29 15.37 -25.44
CA ASP A 357 9.37 16.37 -25.56
C ASP A 357 9.77 16.43 -27.03
N ARG A 358 10.42 17.52 -27.44
CA ARG A 358 10.82 17.77 -28.84
C ARG A 358 11.56 16.57 -29.50
N TYR A 359 12.30 15.80 -28.71
CA TYR A 359 13.11 14.67 -29.18
C TYR A 359 12.77 13.34 -28.52
N LYS A 360 11.70 13.29 -27.74
CA LYS A 360 11.32 12.08 -27.00
C LYS A 360 9.91 11.65 -27.32
N LYS A 361 9.83 10.43 -27.76
CA LYS A 361 8.57 9.78 -28.06
C LYS A 361 8.45 8.42 -27.38
N GLU A 362 7.26 7.97 -27.21
CA GLU A 362 6.90 6.65 -26.71
C GLU A 362 5.79 6.08 -27.57
N THR A 363 5.88 4.79 -27.91
CA THR A 363 4.79 4.06 -28.57
C THR A 363 3.90 3.49 -27.50
N VAL A 364 2.63 3.84 -27.53
CA VAL A 364 1.64 3.41 -26.54
C VAL A 364 0.43 2.77 -27.19
N HIS A 365 -0.24 1.88 -26.43
CA HIS A 365 -1.52 1.28 -26.80
C HIS A 365 -2.57 1.85 -25.84
N VAL A 366 -3.69 2.33 -26.38
CA VAL A 366 -4.77 2.93 -25.59
C VAL A 366 -6.01 2.05 -25.70
N VAL A 367 -6.57 1.70 -24.55
CA VAL A 367 -7.83 0.97 -24.44
C VAL A 367 -8.80 1.79 -23.60
N VAL A 368 -9.98 2.04 -24.11
CA VAL A 368 -11.07 2.71 -23.41
C VAL A 368 -12.18 1.71 -23.12
N CYS A 369 -12.64 1.65 -21.89
CA CYS A 369 -13.79 0.85 -21.47
C CYS A 369 -14.91 1.77 -21.04
N GLN A 370 -16.03 1.74 -21.73
CA GLN A 370 -17.27 2.40 -21.34
C GLN A 370 -18.18 1.40 -20.62
N GLU A 371 -18.56 1.69 -19.39
CA GLU A 371 -19.50 0.88 -18.61
C GLU A 371 -20.86 1.58 -18.54
N SER A 372 -21.92 0.84 -18.78
CA SER A 372 -23.30 1.28 -18.56
C SER A 372 -24.03 0.28 -17.69
N TRP A 373 -24.85 0.77 -16.74
CA TRP A 373 -25.69 -0.04 -15.85
C TRP A 373 -27.00 0.65 -15.58
N GLN A 374 -28.02 -0.13 -15.24
CA GLN A 374 -29.29 0.40 -14.73
C GLN A 374 -29.22 0.48 -13.22
N GLU A 375 -29.43 1.64 -12.66
CA GLU A 375 -29.67 1.77 -11.21
C GLU A 375 -31.09 1.25 -10.90
N VAL A 376 -31.15 0.22 -10.07
CA VAL A 376 -32.45 -0.21 -9.50
C VAL A 376 -32.71 0.73 -8.32
N ASP A 377 -33.75 1.56 -8.46
CA ASP A 377 -34.20 2.41 -7.35
C ASP A 377 -34.65 1.52 -6.19
N LYS A 378 -33.87 1.47 -5.14
CA LYS A 378 -34.15 0.66 -3.92
C LYS A 378 -35.37 1.16 -3.14
N ARG A 379 -36.06 2.20 -3.60
CA ARG A 379 -37.24 2.78 -2.95
C ARG A 379 -38.58 2.21 -3.49
N GLN A 380 -38.55 1.40 -4.54
CA GLN A 380 -39.73 0.68 -4.99
C GLN A 380 -39.64 -0.78 -4.52
N PRO A 381 -40.50 -1.24 -3.63
CA PRO A 381 -40.61 -2.66 -3.32
C PRO A 381 -41.06 -3.45 -4.55
N PRO A 382 -40.72 -4.72 -4.65
CA PRO A 382 -41.06 -5.57 -5.80
C PRO A 382 -42.56 -5.77 -5.97
#